data_2e6cc18867c92626a0f3e0f3c5305f13
#
_entry.id   2e6cc18867c92626a0f3e0f3c5305f13
#
_cell.length_a   1.000
_cell.length_b   1.000
_cell.length_c   1.000
_cell.angle_alpha   90.00
_cell.angle_beta   90.00
_cell.angle_gamma   90.00
#
_symmetry.space_group_name_H-M   'P 1'
#
loop_
_entity.id
_entity.type
_entity.pdbx_description
1 polymer ?
#
loop_
_entity_poly.entity_id
_entity_poly.type
_entity_poly.pdbx_seq_one_letter_code
_entity_poly.pdbx_strand_id
1 'polypeptide(L)'
;MAGKDISEDVLRAIYDDVVTLGKMGAARKRGVAESTLRGQFFKALRVFNLPDPTTLAVPNTGEAADLQELSWPVENGTFIAFGDPHWTHPAQERSIAHEALLRAIPQVKPDFLLCTGDALDFGEISRHDPVGWQPHTKVKDTIAAGRLHLNDIAERAPKAKKFWAIGNHDERHDNYLARHAAAFEDEPGMLLADKFPEWRQAWRFNFGAFYSLHRWHSGEHAAYNNVLKSGSSVVTGDTHKLQSRPRESLRGRQYGVETGMLADPNWPCFGYLRGKPTAWTQGWVVLTVRNGRLLQPESCEVLDGVAYFRGEALAGKPRVRVPAVRG
;
A
#
# COMPACT_ATOMS: atom_id res chain seq x y z
N MET A 1 -3.49 -34.26 -30.24
CA MET A 1 -2.14 -33.96 -30.75
C MET A 1 -1.21 -33.97 -29.54
N ALA A 2 -0.34 -34.98 -29.44
CA ALA A 2 0.65 -35.08 -28.36
C ALA A 2 1.64 -33.91 -28.52
N GLY A 3 1.79 -33.09 -27.49
CA GLY A 3 2.73 -32.00 -27.46
C GLY A 3 4.14 -32.53 -27.62
N LYS A 4 4.92 -32.01 -28.59
CA LYS A 4 6.34 -32.29 -28.74
C LYS A 4 7.03 -32.11 -27.39
N ASP A 5 7.69 -33.15 -26.90
CA ASP A 5 8.52 -33.06 -25.70
C ASP A 5 9.64 -32.05 -25.93
N ILE A 6 9.70 -31.04 -25.09
CA ILE A 6 10.74 -30.02 -25.16
C ILE A 6 11.99 -30.63 -24.52
N SER A 7 13.12 -30.59 -25.23
CA SER A 7 14.38 -31.11 -24.72
C SER A 7 14.86 -30.37 -23.48
N GLU A 8 15.64 -31.04 -22.64
CA GLU A 8 16.21 -30.45 -21.41
C GLU A 8 17.06 -29.22 -21.71
N ASP A 9 17.87 -29.24 -22.78
CA ASP A 9 18.68 -28.09 -23.20
C ASP A 9 17.83 -26.85 -23.47
N VAL A 10 16.67 -27.03 -24.15
CA VAL A 10 15.74 -25.94 -24.44
C VAL A 10 15.08 -25.42 -23.15
N LEU A 11 14.72 -26.31 -22.24
CA LEU A 11 14.18 -25.93 -20.96
C LEU A 11 15.19 -25.14 -20.09
N ARG A 12 16.47 -25.55 -20.12
CA ARG A 12 17.56 -24.85 -19.45
C ARG A 12 17.75 -23.44 -19.99
N ALA A 13 17.84 -23.34 -21.33
CA ALA A 13 17.96 -22.05 -22.00
C ALA A 13 16.74 -21.11 -21.73
N ILE A 14 15.55 -21.67 -21.60
CA ILE A 14 14.37 -20.88 -21.21
C ILE A 14 14.51 -20.33 -19.78
N TYR A 15 15.00 -21.15 -18.86
CA TYR A 15 15.27 -20.70 -17.50
C TYR A 15 16.27 -19.56 -17.48
N ASP A 16 17.41 -19.71 -18.16
CA ASP A 16 18.48 -18.71 -18.22
C ASP A 16 18.00 -17.40 -18.86
N ASP A 17 17.18 -17.47 -19.92
CA ASP A 17 16.58 -16.29 -20.54
C ASP A 17 15.60 -15.57 -19.59
N VAL A 18 14.81 -16.31 -18.81
CA VAL A 18 13.88 -15.70 -17.84
C VAL A 18 14.64 -15.08 -16.68
N VAL A 19 15.71 -15.69 -16.20
CA VAL A 19 16.59 -15.12 -15.17
C VAL A 19 17.20 -13.79 -15.63
N THR A 20 17.66 -13.75 -16.90
CA THR A 20 18.41 -12.60 -17.44
C THR A 20 17.50 -11.47 -17.94
N LEU A 21 16.35 -11.79 -18.55
CA LEU A 21 15.52 -10.84 -19.31
C LEU A 21 14.12 -10.66 -18.73
N GLY A 22 13.78 -11.39 -17.67
CA GLY A 22 12.40 -11.51 -17.19
C GLY A 22 11.49 -12.27 -18.16
N LYS A 23 10.27 -12.61 -17.71
CA LYS A 23 9.32 -13.44 -18.51
C LYS A 23 8.94 -12.79 -19.85
N MET A 24 8.67 -11.49 -19.85
CA MET A 24 8.31 -10.75 -21.07
C MET A 24 9.50 -10.62 -22.05
N GLY A 25 10.70 -10.32 -21.54
CA GLY A 25 11.92 -10.22 -22.37
C GLY A 25 12.27 -11.55 -23.01
N ALA A 26 12.22 -12.65 -22.25
CA ALA A 26 12.45 -13.99 -22.76
C ALA A 26 11.42 -14.42 -23.82
N ALA A 27 10.13 -14.06 -23.63
CA ALA A 27 9.08 -14.35 -24.62
C ALA A 27 9.34 -13.61 -25.94
N ARG A 28 9.72 -12.34 -25.88
CA ARG A 28 10.11 -11.55 -27.07
C ARG A 28 11.33 -12.13 -27.78
N LYS A 29 12.39 -12.45 -27.03
CA LYS A 29 13.63 -13.06 -27.60
C LYS A 29 13.33 -14.36 -28.34
N ARG A 30 12.39 -15.16 -27.81
CA ARG A 30 12.05 -16.48 -28.39
C ARG A 30 10.91 -16.45 -29.41
N GLY A 31 10.29 -15.31 -29.63
CA GLY A 31 9.16 -15.15 -30.54
C GLY A 31 7.91 -15.98 -30.18
N VAL A 32 7.68 -16.20 -28.89
CA VAL A 32 6.53 -16.96 -28.38
C VAL A 32 5.62 -16.11 -27.51
N ALA A 33 4.35 -16.51 -27.36
CA ALA A 33 3.44 -15.85 -26.43
C ALA A 33 3.92 -16.03 -24.98
N GLU A 34 3.74 -15.01 -24.14
CA GLU A 34 4.13 -15.04 -22.72
C GLU A 34 3.51 -16.22 -21.96
N SER A 35 2.25 -16.56 -22.25
CA SER A 35 1.56 -17.72 -21.67
C SER A 35 2.24 -19.04 -21.99
N THR A 36 2.74 -19.19 -23.23
CA THR A 36 3.49 -20.36 -23.68
C THR A 36 4.83 -20.45 -22.96
N LEU A 37 5.58 -19.34 -22.92
CA LEU A 37 6.87 -19.29 -22.22
C LEU A 37 6.70 -19.61 -20.73
N ARG A 38 5.67 -19.04 -20.09
CA ARG A 38 5.35 -19.28 -18.68
C ARG A 38 5.14 -20.77 -18.39
N GLY A 39 4.41 -21.48 -19.23
CA GLY A 39 4.22 -22.94 -19.10
C GLY A 39 5.54 -23.72 -19.22
N GLN A 40 6.38 -23.36 -20.19
CA GLN A 40 7.70 -23.98 -20.40
C GLN A 40 8.67 -23.68 -19.25
N PHE A 41 8.66 -22.46 -18.75
CA PHE A 41 9.47 -22.05 -17.59
C PHE A 41 9.10 -22.84 -16.32
N PHE A 42 7.82 -22.99 -16.00
CA PHE A 42 7.41 -23.84 -14.86
C PHE A 42 7.72 -25.33 -15.06
N LYS A 43 7.77 -25.81 -16.31
CA LYS A 43 8.27 -27.16 -16.60
C LYS A 43 9.77 -27.25 -16.32
N ALA A 44 10.57 -26.25 -16.69
CA ALA A 44 12.00 -26.18 -16.40
C ALA A 44 12.28 -26.21 -14.89
N LEU A 45 11.58 -25.40 -14.09
CA LEU A 45 11.73 -25.38 -12.63
C LEU A 45 11.52 -26.78 -12.01
N ARG A 46 10.50 -27.49 -12.48
CA ARG A 46 10.21 -28.84 -11.99
C ARG A 46 11.21 -29.88 -12.42
N VAL A 47 11.62 -29.87 -13.69
CA VAL A 47 12.57 -30.86 -14.26
C VAL A 47 13.93 -30.74 -13.59
N PHE A 48 14.39 -29.53 -13.34
CA PHE A 48 15.73 -29.28 -12.79
C PHE A 48 15.73 -29.01 -11.29
N ASN A 49 14.57 -29.07 -10.61
CA ASN A 49 14.40 -28.73 -9.18
C ASN A 49 15.06 -27.36 -8.85
N LEU A 50 14.83 -26.38 -9.72
CA LEU A 50 15.40 -25.05 -9.56
C LEU A 50 14.43 -24.14 -8.77
N PRO A 51 14.95 -23.21 -7.95
CA PRO A 51 14.12 -22.20 -7.35
C PRO A 51 13.52 -21.28 -8.44
N ASP A 52 12.30 -20.78 -8.23
CA ASP A 52 11.75 -19.75 -9.11
C ASP A 52 12.52 -18.44 -8.84
N PRO A 53 13.33 -17.94 -9.79
CA PRO A 53 14.12 -16.73 -9.59
C PRO A 53 13.25 -15.50 -9.42
N THR A 54 11.96 -15.56 -9.77
CA THR A 54 11.01 -14.47 -9.52
C THR A 54 10.47 -14.46 -8.08
N THR A 55 10.82 -15.49 -7.28
CA THR A 55 10.51 -15.58 -5.84
C THR A 55 11.73 -15.39 -4.95
N LEU A 56 12.94 -15.36 -5.53
CA LEU A 56 14.16 -15.08 -4.77
C LEU A 56 14.23 -13.56 -4.51
N ALA A 57 14.34 -13.18 -3.24
CA ALA A 57 14.64 -11.81 -2.86
C ALA A 57 15.97 -11.40 -3.51
N VAL A 58 15.95 -10.41 -4.39
CA VAL A 58 17.17 -9.83 -4.96
C VAL A 58 17.88 -9.08 -3.83
N PRO A 59 19.16 -9.32 -3.55
CA PRO A 59 19.92 -8.51 -2.61
C PRO A 59 19.88 -7.04 -3.09
N ASN A 60 19.59 -6.14 -2.18
CA ASN A 60 19.57 -4.71 -2.46
C ASN A 60 21.01 -4.24 -2.75
N THR A 61 21.39 -4.18 -4.02
CA THR A 61 22.71 -3.74 -4.50
C THR A 61 22.69 -2.27 -4.88
N GLY A 62 22.18 -1.37 -4.07
CA GLY A 62 22.52 0.07 -4.12
C GLY A 62 22.34 0.82 -5.46
N GLU A 63 21.87 0.19 -6.51
CA GLU A 63 21.54 0.79 -7.79
C GLU A 63 20.06 1.17 -7.81
N ALA A 64 19.73 2.29 -8.37
CA ALA A 64 18.44 3.02 -8.46
C ALA A 64 17.29 2.24 -7.79
N ALA A 65 16.85 2.66 -6.63
CA ALA A 65 16.02 1.92 -5.69
C ALA A 65 14.89 1.15 -6.39
N ASP A 66 15.11 -0.14 -6.65
CA ASP A 66 14.05 -1.03 -7.09
C ASP A 66 13.08 -1.18 -5.90
N LEU A 67 12.07 -0.34 -5.87
CA LEU A 67 11.04 -0.26 -4.83
C LEU A 67 10.18 -1.54 -4.71
N GLN A 68 10.63 -2.69 -5.23
CA GLN A 68 9.78 -3.87 -5.37
C GLN A 68 9.35 -4.49 -4.04
N GLU A 69 10.30 -4.97 -3.25
CA GLU A 69 10.01 -5.55 -1.94
C GLU A 69 11.11 -5.25 -0.94
N LEU A 70 10.73 -4.79 0.24
CA LEU A 70 11.63 -4.63 1.37
C LEU A 70 11.26 -5.61 2.48
N SER A 71 12.19 -6.49 2.84
CA SER A 71 12.01 -7.46 3.92
C SER A 71 12.48 -6.88 5.25
N TRP A 72 11.60 -6.91 6.26
CA TRP A 72 11.87 -6.45 7.62
C TRP A 72 11.17 -7.36 8.63
N PRO A 73 11.64 -8.60 8.85
CA PRO A 73 10.98 -9.54 9.74
C PRO A 73 10.86 -9.02 11.19
N VAL A 74 9.66 -9.17 11.75
CA VAL A 74 9.33 -8.75 13.12
C VAL A 74 8.81 -9.93 13.92
N GLU A 75 9.52 -10.29 14.98
CA GLU A 75 9.08 -11.35 15.92
C GLU A 75 8.09 -10.79 16.95
N ASN A 76 8.36 -9.60 17.48
CA ASN A 76 7.51 -8.93 18.44
C ASN A 76 7.50 -7.44 18.16
N GLY A 77 6.32 -6.83 18.18
CA GLY A 77 6.18 -5.40 17.98
C GLY A 77 4.75 -4.97 17.71
N THR A 78 4.52 -3.69 17.82
CA THR A 78 3.22 -3.04 17.59
C THR A 78 3.36 -2.01 16.48
N PHE A 79 2.50 -2.14 15.48
CA PHE A 79 2.35 -1.18 14.38
C PHE A 79 1.11 -0.34 14.58
N ILE A 80 1.18 0.93 14.21
CA ILE A 80 0.00 1.68 13.78
C ILE A 80 0.10 1.76 12.25
N ALA A 81 -0.94 1.24 11.57
CA ALA A 81 -1.04 1.28 10.12
C ALA A 81 -2.22 2.16 9.70
N PHE A 82 -1.97 3.07 8.77
CA PHE A 82 -2.93 4.01 8.22
C PHE A 82 -2.69 4.16 6.72
N GLY A 83 -3.69 4.55 5.95
CA GLY A 83 -3.58 4.73 4.51
C GLY A 83 -4.51 5.81 3.98
N ASP A 84 -4.36 6.09 2.71
CA ASP A 84 -5.28 6.90 1.92
C ASP A 84 -5.60 8.28 2.52
N PRO A 85 -4.58 9.04 3.02
CA PRO A 85 -4.79 10.39 3.50
C PRO A 85 -4.99 11.41 2.38
N HIS A 86 -4.51 11.15 1.16
CA HIS A 86 -4.67 12.02 -0.01
C HIS A 86 -4.38 13.50 0.27
N TRP A 87 -3.26 13.79 0.91
CA TRP A 87 -2.87 15.17 1.19
C TRP A 87 -2.53 15.92 -0.10
N THR A 88 -3.03 17.14 -0.21
CA THR A 88 -2.88 18.00 -1.40
C THR A 88 -2.24 19.33 -1.09
N HIS A 89 -2.49 19.91 0.09
CA HIS A 89 -2.04 21.25 0.46
C HIS A 89 -1.80 21.38 1.97
N PRO A 90 -0.78 22.15 2.44
CA PRO A 90 -0.50 22.31 3.87
C PRO A 90 -1.65 22.92 4.70
N ALA A 91 -2.51 23.73 4.05
CA ALA A 91 -3.68 24.30 4.70
C ALA A 91 -4.91 23.37 4.73
N GLN A 92 -4.79 22.13 4.22
CA GLN A 92 -5.85 21.14 4.28
C GLN A 92 -6.08 20.74 5.75
N GLU A 93 -7.31 20.86 6.20
CA GLU A 93 -7.67 20.49 7.58
C GLU A 93 -7.45 18.98 7.80
N ARG A 94 -7.11 18.61 9.02
CA ARG A 94 -7.02 17.20 9.39
C ARG A 94 -8.41 16.60 9.46
N SER A 95 -8.56 15.37 8.98
CA SER A 95 -9.79 14.61 9.19
C SER A 95 -9.93 14.17 10.64
N ILE A 96 -11.13 13.72 11.02
CA ILE A 96 -11.40 13.17 12.36
C ILE A 96 -10.53 11.92 12.61
N ALA A 97 -10.35 11.06 11.61
CA ALA A 97 -9.48 9.88 11.73
C ALA A 97 -8.01 10.28 11.95
N HIS A 98 -7.53 11.34 11.28
CA HIS A 98 -6.19 11.84 11.46
C HIS A 98 -5.98 12.41 12.86
N GLU A 99 -6.90 13.24 13.36
CA GLU A 99 -6.83 13.76 14.74
C GLU A 99 -6.85 12.64 15.79
N ALA A 100 -7.66 11.60 15.56
CA ALA A 100 -7.68 10.42 16.42
C ALA A 100 -6.35 9.64 16.37
N LEU A 101 -5.74 9.50 15.19
CA LEU A 101 -4.44 8.87 15.03
C LEU A 101 -3.39 9.57 15.88
N LEU A 102 -3.31 10.89 15.79
CA LEU A 102 -2.35 11.70 16.54
C LEU A 102 -2.53 11.56 18.07
N ARG A 103 -3.76 11.38 18.54
CA ARG A 103 -4.07 11.17 19.97
C ARG A 103 -3.80 9.74 20.42
N ALA A 104 -3.92 8.76 19.53
CA ALA A 104 -3.71 7.36 19.84
C ALA A 104 -2.23 6.99 19.91
N ILE A 105 -1.36 7.58 19.07
CA ILE A 105 0.06 7.23 19.00
C ILE A 105 0.75 7.25 20.37
N PRO A 106 0.63 8.30 21.20
CA PRO A 106 1.25 8.33 22.54
C PRO A 106 0.71 7.28 23.51
N GLN A 107 -0.53 6.82 23.31
CA GLN A 107 -1.17 5.80 24.13
C GLN A 107 -0.74 4.40 23.71
N VAL A 108 -0.70 4.13 22.40
CA VAL A 108 -0.33 2.83 21.82
C VAL A 108 1.19 2.60 21.91
N LYS A 109 1.99 3.67 21.79
CA LYS A 109 3.46 3.63 21.77
C LYS A 109 3.99 2.61 20.76
N PRO A 110 3.69 2.81 19.47
CA PRO A 110 4.04 1.83 18.44
C PRO A 110 5.55 1.74 18.24
N ASP A 111 6.03 0.53 17.94
CA ASP A 111 7.41 0.30 17.50
C ASP A 111 7.59 0.68 16.02
N PHE A 112 6.47 0.67 15.27
CA PHE A 112 6.43 0.88 13.82
C PHE A 112 5.26 1.76 13.42
N LEU A 113 5.51 2.71 12.52
CA LEU A 113 4.51 3.46 11.78
C LEU A 113 4.49 2.93 10.34
N LEU A 114 3.31 2.56 9.84
CA LEU A 114 3.13 2.00 8.51
C LEU A 114 2.06 2.80 7.76
N CYS A 115 2.49 3.57 6.75
CA CYS A 115 1.59 4.14 5.76
C CYS A 115 1.35 3.09 4.67
N THR A 116 0.09 2.73 4.43
CA THR A 116 -0.29 1.73 3.42
C THR A 116 -0.54 2.33 2.04
N GLY A 117 -0.08 3.55 1.80
CA GLY A 117 -0.06 4.21 0.49
C GLY A 117 -1.10 5.30 0.31
N ASP A 118 -1.05 5.89 -0.87
CA ASP A 118 -1.83 7.06 -1.29
C ASP A 118 -1.76 8.19 -0.24
N ALA A 119 -0.54 8.42 0.28
CA ALA A 119 -0.28 9.49 1.21
C ALA A 119 -0.49 10.86 0.54
N LEU A 120 -0.06 10.99 -0.71
CA LEU A 120 -0.10 12.20 -1.51
C LEU A 120 -1.07 12.01 -2.67
N ASP A 121 -1.95 12.98 -2.91
CA ASP A 121 -2.93 12.83 -4.00
C ASP A 121 -2.33 13.07 -5.40
N PHE A 122 -1.43 14.05 -5.54
CA PHE A 122 -0.83 14.43 -6.82
C PHE A 122 -1.83 14.55 -7.98
N GLY A 123 -2.99 15.13 -7.70
CA GLY A 123 -4.04 15.37 -8.71
C GLY A 123 -3.56 16.26 -9.87
N GLU A 124 -2.65 17.20 -9.59
CA GLU A 124 -2.08 18.16 -10.55
C GLU A 124 -1.20 17.53 -11.63
N ILE A 125 -0.70 16.32 -11.41
CA ILE A 125 0.07 15.52 -12.38
C ILE A 125 -0.62 14.19 -12.72
N SER A 126 -1.91 14.09 -12.39
CA SER A 126 -2.74 12.96 -12.77
C SER A 126 -2.90 12.87 -14.29
N ARG A 127 -3.01 11.63 -14.79
CA ARG A 127 -3.38 11.35 -16.19
C ARG A 127 -4.89 11.46 -16.44
N HIS A 128 -5.68 11.61 -15.39
CA HIS A 128 -7.13 11.73 -15.47
C HIS A 128 -7.52 13.20 -15.61
N ASP A 129 -8.57 13.48 -16.37
CA ASP A 129 -9.11 14.81 -16.51
C ASP A 129 -9.61 15.36 -15.16
N PRO A 130 -9.40 16.66 -14.89
CA PRO A 130 -9.91 17.29 -13.68
C PRO A 130 -11.44 17.28 -13.65
N VAL A 131 -12.01 17.17 -12.46
CA VAL A 131 -13.46 17.19 -12.28
C VAL A 131 -13.91 18.64 -12.05
N GLY A 132 -14.41 19.28 -13.11
CA GLY A 132 -14.90 20.67 -13.05
C GLY A 132 -13.80 21.68 -12.72
N TRP A 133 -14.17 22.77 -12.03
CA TRP A 133 -13.26 23.85 -11.64
C TRP A 133 -12.65 23.57 -10.25
N GLN A 134 -11.96 22.45 -10.09
CA GLN A 134 -11.23 22.16 -8.85
C GLN A 134 -10.05 23.12 -8.67
N PRO A 135 -9.73 23.53 -7.42
CA PRO A 135 -8.53 24.30 -7.16
C PRO A 135 -7.29 23.54 -7.64
N HIS A 136 -6.44 24.20 -8.41
CA HIS A 136 -5.19 23.62 -8.84
C HIS A 136 -4.17 23.72 -7.71
N THR A 137 -3.75 22.59 -7.17
CA THR A 137 -2.58 22.48 -6.31
C THR A 137 -1.31 22.44 -7.16
N LYS A 138 -0.17 22.56 -6.52
CA LYS A 138 1.14 22.40 -7.18
C LYS A 138 1.87 21.24 -6.51
N VAL A 139 2.68 20.52 -7.25
CA VAL A 139 3.51 19.42 -6.71
C VAL A 139 4.24 19.83 -5.42
N LYS A 140 4.79 21.06 -5.36
CA LYS A 140 5.43 21.58 -4.16
C LYS A 140 4.50 21.67 -2.95
N ASP A 141 3.22 21.98 -3.17
CA ASP A 141 2.24 22.11 -2.09
C ASP A 141 1.81 20.73 -1.59
N THR A 142 1.63 19.77 -2.51
CA THR A 142 1.37 18.37 -2.18
C THR A 142 2.53 17.75 -1.37
N ILE A 143 3.78 17.98 -1.78
CA ILE A 143 4.97 17.53 -1.04
C ILE A 143 5.04 18.21 0.33
N ALA A 144 4.78 19.52 0.41
CA ALA A 144 4.79 20.25 1.68
C ALA A 144 3.70 19.74 2.64
N ALA A 145 2.51 19.40 2.14
CA ALA A 145 1.45 18.78 2.94
C ALA A 145 1.90 17.41 3.50
N GLY A 146 2.46 16.57 2.65
CA GLY A 146 3.00 15.27 3.08
C GLY A 146 4.05 15.42 4.17
N ARG A 147 5.01 16.33 3.99
CA ARG A 147 6.04 16.60 5.01
C ARG A 147 5.43 17.07 6.33
N LEU A 148 4.49 18.02 6.27
CA LEU A 148 3.81 18.52 7.46
C LEU A 148 3.14 17.39 8.26
N HIS A 149 2.33 16.60 7.59
CA HIS A 149 1.51 15.59 8.26
C HIS A 149 2.28 14.34 8.64
N LEU A 150 3.21 13.86 7.80
CA LEU A 150 4.06 12.72 8.13
C LEU A 150 5.02 13.04 9.27
N ASN A 151 5.56 14.29 9.32
CA ASN A 151 6.39 14.72 10.44
C ASN A 151 5.59 14.81 11.75
N ASP A 152 4.37 15.35 11.70
CA ASP A 152 3.51 15.43 12.89
C ASP A 152 3.17 14.04 13.45
N ILE A 153 2.92 13.05 12.59
CA ILE A 153 2.75 11.65 12.97
C ILE A 153 4.06 11.08 13.56
N ALA A 154 5.20 11.33 12.90
CA ALA A 154 6.50 10.82 13.30
C ALA A 154 6.99 11.37 14.63
N GLU A 155 6.77 12.67 14.90
CA GLU A 155 7.15 13.34 16.14
C GLU A 155 6.46 12.74 17.37
N ARG A 156 5.25 12.19 17.21
CA ARG A 156 4.52 11.53 18.31
C ARG A 156 5.05 10.14 18.65
N ALA A 157 5.83 9.52 17.73
CA ALA A 157 6.52 8.25 17.94
C ALA A 157 7.96 8.33 17.41
N PRO A 158 8.85 9.15 18.00
CA PRO A 158 10.16 9.45 17.42
C PRO A 158 11.08 8.24 17.34
N LYS A 159 10.85 7.20 18.16
CA LYS A 159 11.62 5.95 18.15
C LYS A 159 11.05 4.91 17.18
N ALA A 160 9.84 5.09 16.68
CA ALA A 160 9.21 4.15 15.76
C ALA A 160 9.93 4.15 14.41
N LYS A 161 10.10 2.96 13.83
CA LYS A 161 10.55 2.82 12.44
C LYS A 161 9.38 3.11 11.51
N LYS A 162 9.66 3.84 10.44
CA LYS A 162 8.66 4.39 9.54
C LYS A 162 8.72 3.68 8.18
N PHE A 163 7.59 3.17 7.71
CA PHE A 163 7.44 2.46 6.46
C PHE A 163 6.27 3.04 5.65
N TRP A 164 6.45 3.12 4.34
CA TRP A 164 5.46 3.65 3.43
C TRP A 164 5.36 2.74 2.20
N ALA A 165 4.30 1.94 2.11
CA ALA A 165 3.96 1.20 0.91
C ALA A 165 3.45 2.19 -0.14
N ILE A 166 4.13 2.28 -1.29
CA ILE A 166 3.80 3.26 -2.33
C ILE A 166 2.44 2.94 -2.96
N GLY A 167 1.57 3.93 -2.97
CA GLY A 167 0.26 3.86 -3.61
C GLY A 167 0.27 4.37 -5.05
N ASN A 168 -0.84 4.16 -5.76
CA ASN A 168 -0.95 4.59 -7.15
C ASN A 168 -1.04 6.11 -7.32
N HIS A 169 -1.40 6.86 -6.28
CA HIS A 169 -1.30 8.30 -6.29
C HIS A 169 0.13 8.75 -6.00
N ASP A 170 0.81 8.13 -5.05
CA ASP A 170 2.19 8.43 -4.71
C ASP A 170 3.13 8.25 -5.91
N GLU A 171 2.97 7.14 -6.67
CA GLU A 171 3.78 6.84 -7.86
C GLU A 171 3.64 7.86 -8.99
N ARG A 172 2.57 8.68 -8.98
CA ARG A 172 2.38 9.72 -10.02
C ARG A 172 3.56 10.65 -10.13
N HIS A 173 4.22 10.96 -9.00
CA HIS A 173 5.38 11.84 -8.97
C HIS A 173 6.52 11.30 -9.84
N ASP A 174 7.00 10.10 -9.55
CA ASP A 174 8.15 9.52 -10.23
C ASP A 174 7.78 9.10 -11.67
N ASN A 175 6.56 8.60 -11.88
CA ASN A 175 6.04 8.30 -13.22
C ASN A 175 5.93 9.55 -14.11
N TYR A 176 5.57 10.70 -13.55
CA TYR A 176 5.54 11.98 -14.29
C TYR A 176 6.95 12.40 -14.68
N LEU A 177 7.91 12.36 -13.74
CA LEU A 177 9.31 12.67 -14.01
C LEU A 177 9.92 11.75 -15.06
N ALA A 178 9.74 10.45 -14.94
CA ALA A 178 10.22 9.46 -15.89
C ALA A 178 9.68 9.71 -17.32
N ARG A 179 8.46 10.21 -17.43
CA ARG A 179 7.83 10.52 -18.73
C ARG A 179 8.28 11.84 -19.33
N HIS A 180 8.42 12.89 -18.51
CA HIS A 180 8.58 14.26 -18.98
C HIS A 180 9.96 14.86 -18.73
N ALA A 181 10.77 14.23 -17.87
CA ALA A 181 12.07 14.72 -17.44
C ALA A 181 13.08 13.56 -17.25
N ALA A 182 13.04 12.54 -18.10
CA ALA A 182 13.89 11.35 -18.01
C ALA A 182 15.41 11.66 -17.94
N ALA A 183 15.83 12.80 -18.48
CA ALA A 183 17.23 13.24 -18.40
C ALA A 183 17.72 13.56 -16.97
N PHE A 184 16.81 13.62 -15.99
CA PHE A 184 17.10 13.86 -14.57
C PHE A 184 16.95 12.61 -13.71
N GLU A 185 16.94 11.39 -14.29
CA GLU A 185 16.68 10.13 -13.61
C GLU A 185 17.59 9.94 -12.38
N ASP A 186 18.88 10.21 -12.54
CA ASP A 186 19.89 10.03 -11.48
C ASP A 186 20.19 11.32 -10.70
N GLU A 187 19.46 12.40 -10.93
CA GLU A 187 19.71 13.66 -10.24
C GLU A 187 19.22 13.58 -8.78
N PRO A 188 20.11 13.80 -7.78
CA PRO A 188 19.74 13.72 -6.39
C PRO A 188 18.60 14.66 -6.01
N GLY A 189 17.66 14.17 -5.22
CA GLY A 189 16.51 14.94 -4.77
C GLY A 189 15.33 14.94 -5.74
N MET A 190 15.37 14.23 -6.86
CA MET A 190 14.28 14.18 -7.83
C MET A 190 13.20 13.18 -7.43
N LEU A 191 13.54 12.02 -6.91
CA LEU A 191 12.59 10.97 -6.59
C LEU A 191 11.73 11.28 -5.37
N LEU A 192 10.57 10.67 -5.28
CA LEU A 192 9.68 10.81 -4.12
C LEU A 192 10.38 10.35 -2.84
N ALA A 193 11.19 9.30 -2.90
CA ALA A 193 11.96 8.78 -1.78
C ALA A 193 12.92 9.85 -1.20
N ASP A 194 13.52 10.67 -2.04
CA ASP A 194 14.43 11.76 -1.62
C ASP A 194 13.69 12.87 -0.86
N LYS A 195 12.39 13.01 -1.10
CA LYS A 195 11.57 14.03 -0.43
C LYS A 195 11.22 13.63 1.00
N PHE A 196 11.26 12.31 1.31
CA PHE A 196 10.83 11.72 2.59
C PHE A 196 11.83 10.67 3.11
N PRO A 197 13.10 11.04 3.35
CA PRO A 197 14.17 10.08 3.63
C PRO A 197 13.99 9.32 4.97
N GLU A 198 13.13 9.81 5.87
CA GLU A 198 12.83 9.13 7.13
C GLU A 198 11.85 7.96 6.98
N TRP A 199 11.11 7.90 5.86
CA TRP A 199 10.14 6.86 5.57
C TRP A 199 10.74 5.89 4.55
N ARG A 200 10.91 4.63 4.97
CA ARG A 200 11.32 3.58 4.04
C ARG A 200 10.19 3.30 3.07
N GLN A 201 10.45 3.48 1.79
CA GLN A 201 9.47 3.32 0.73
C GLN A 201 9.71 2.01 -0.02
N ALA A 202 8.63 1.29 -0.34
CA ALA A 202 8.62 0.10 -1.20
C ALA A 202 7.21 -0.15 -1.74
N TRP A 203 7.10 -0.89 -2.83
CA TRP A 203 5.80 -1.39 -3.32
C TRP A 203 5.21 -2.41 -2.36
N ARG A 204 6.05 -3.23 -1.75
CA ARG A 204 5.65 -4.27 -0.81
C ARG A 204 6.65 -4.41 0.32
N PHE A 205 6.13 -4.54 1.52
CA PHE A 205 6.91 -4.91 2.70
C PHE A 205 6.59 -6.34 3.12
N ASN A 206 7.63 -7.08 3.52
CA ASN A 206 7.52 -8.38 4.15
C ASN A 206 7.98 -8.27 5.60
N PHE A 207 7.05 -8.28 6.53
CA PHE A 207 7.33 -8.22 7.97
C PHE A 207 7.44 -9.61 8.63
N GLY A 208 7.46 -10.69 7.83
CA GLY A 208 7.43 -12.06 8.34
C GLY A 208 6.04 -12.51 8.77
N ALA A 209 5.46 -11.82 9.75
CA ALA A 209 4.11 -12.09 10.25
C ALA A 209 2.99 -11.68 9.26
N PHE A 210 3.26 -10.70 8.39
CA PHE A 210 2.33 -10.21 7.38
C PHE A 210 3.08 -9.48 6.25
N TYR A 211 2.42 -9.36 5.12
CA TYR A 211 2.83 -8.48 4.02
C TYR A 211 2.02 -7.18 4.05
N SER A 212 2.65 -6.06 3.67
CA SER A 212 1.94 -4.83 3.41
C SER A 212 2.26 -4.32 2.01
N LEU A 213 1.23 -3.90 1.29
CA LEU A 213 1.28 -3.25 -0.01
C LEU A 213 0.05 -2.36 -0.13
N HIS A 214 0.10 -1.33 -1.00
CA HIS A 214 -1.03 -0.43 -1.10
C HIS A 214 -2.28 -1.16 -1.61
N ARG A 215 -2.19 -1.83 -2.76
CA ARG A 215 -3.34 -2.54 -3.33
C ARG A 215 -2.96 -3.87 -3.96
N TRP A 216 -3.93 -4.79 -3.97
CA TRP A 216 -3.84 -6.05 -4.69
C TRP A 216 -5.19 -6.43 -5.29
N HIS A 217 -6.16 -6.85 -4.48
CA HIS A 217 -7.54 -7.02 -4.90
C HIS A 217 -8.38 -5.82 -4.48
N SER A 218 -9.32 -5.44 -5.31
CA SER A 218 -10.33 -4.42 -5.04
C SER A 218 -11.72 -5.06 -4.89
N GLY A 219 -12.73 -4.25 -4.62
CA GLY A 219 -14.09 -4.69 -4.46
C GLY A 219 -14.47 -5.01 -3.02
N GLU A 220 -15.63 -5.65 -2.82
CA GLU A 220 -16.24 -5.80 -1.50
C GLU A 220 -15.47 -6.75 -0.57
N HIS A 221 -14.86 -7.77 -1.15
CA HIS A 221 -14.16 -8.82 -0.41
C HIS A 221 -12.62 -8.74 -0.54
N ALA A 222 -12.07 -7.55 -0.80
CA ALA A 222 -10.65 -7.37 -1.05
C ALA A 222 -9.79 -7.96 0.07
N ALA A 223 -10.06 -7.62 1.33
CA ALA A 223 -9.33 -8.14 2.48
C ALA A 223 -9.30 -9.69 2.53
N TYR A 224 -10.47 -10.32 2.32
CA TYR A 224 -10.55 -11.79 2.30
C TYR A 224 -9.83 -12.39 1.11
N ASN A 225 -9.97 -11.80 -0.07
CA ASN A 225 -9.31 -12.27 -1.29
C ASN A 225 -7.79 -12.13 -1.19
N ASN A 226 -7.28 -11.08 -0.57
CA ASN A 226 -5.86 -10.86 -0.34
C ASN A 226 -5.27 -11.98 0.52
N VAL A 227 -5.87 -12.28 1.67
CA VAL A 227 -5.38 -13.36 2.56
C VAL A 227 -5.57 -14.75 1.93
N LEU A 228 -6.65 -14.97 1.19
CA LEU A 228 -6.90 -16.24 0.51
C LEU A 228 -5.86 -16.52 -0.56
N LYS A 229 -5.54 -15.53 -1.37
CA LYS A 229 -4.62 -15.64 -2.52
C LYS A 229 -3.15 -15.66 -2.13
N SER A 230 -2.78 -14.90 -1.10
CA SER A 230 -1.39 -14.87 -0.60
C SER A 230 -1.02 -16.10 0.20
N GLY A 231 -1.99 -16.71 0.89
CA GLY A 231 -1.70 -17.73 1.90
C GLY A 231 -0.98 -17.18 3.15
N SER A 232 -0.99 -15.84 3.34
CA SER A 232 -0.35 -15.10 4.43
C SER A 232 -1.24 -13.97 4.90
N SER A 233 -0.99 -13.40 6.08
CA SER A 233 -1.65 -12.16 6.45
C SER A 233 -1.21 -11.01 5.52
N VAL A 234 -2.17 -10.16 5.13
CA VAL A 234 -1.93 -9.03 4.21
C VAL A 234 -2.64 -7.79 4.72
N VAL A 235 -1.95 -6.66 4.69
CA VAL A 235 -2.45 -5.34 5.10
C VAL A 235 -2.38 -4.40 3.91
N THR A 236 -3.51 -3.79 3.55
CA THR A 236 -3.65 -2.92 2.35
C THR A 236 -4.40 -1.63 2.65
N GLY A 237 -4.26 -0.63 1.76
CA GLY A 237 -5.12 0.55 1.58
C GLY A 237 -5.99 0.42 0.33
N ASP A 238 -6.03 1.46 -0.53
CA ASP A 238 -6.65 1.57 -1.87
C ASP A 238 -8.18 1.59 -1.89
N THR A 239 -8.83 0.70 -1.15
CA THR A 239 -10.29 0.57 -1.21
C THR A 239 -11.03 1.53 -0.30
N HIS A 240 -10.29 2.25 0.55
CA HIS A 240 -10.80 3.14 1.59
C HIS A 240 -11.73 2.45 2.61
N LYS A 241 -11.77 1.12 2.65
CA LYS A 241 -12.57 0.34 3.59
C LYS A 241 -11.77 0.00 4.83
N LEU A 242 -12.44 0.02 5.97
CA LEU A 242 -11.86 -0.42 7.22
C LEU A 242 -12.41 -1.81 7.56
N GLN A 243 -11.59 -2.83 7.40
CA GLN A 243 -12.02 -4.18 7.74
C GLN A 243 -10.86 -5.12 8.05
N SER A 244 -11.16 -6.12 8.89
CA SER A 244 -10.27 -7.23 9.18
C SER A 244 -11.02 -8.54 8.99
N ARG A 245 -10.46 -9.45 8.18
CA ARG A 245 -11.06 -10.74 7.82
C ARG A 245 -10.14 -11.88 8.21
N PRO A 246 -10.49 -12.67 9.23
CA PRO A 246 -9.72 -13.84 9.60
C PRO A 246 -9.88 -14.96 8.57
N ARG A 247 -8.82 -15.73 8.39
CA ARG A 247 -8.81 -16.97 7.63
C ARG A 247 -8.05 -18.04 8.42
N GLU A 248 -8.66 -19.18 8.60
CA GLU A 248 -8.00 -20.36 9.16
C GLU A 248 -7.38 -21.20 8.03
N SER A 249 -6.20 -21.72 8.27
CA SER A 249 -5.49 -22.63 7.36
C SER A 249 -4.66 -23.63 8.19
N LEU A 250 -4.07 -24.61 7.51
CA LEU A 250 -3.11 -25.54 8.17
C LEU A 250 -1.87 -24.81 8.73
N ARG A 251 -1.61 -23.57 8.29
CA ARG A 251 -0.54 -22.71 8.81
C ARG A 251 -0.98 -21.85 10.00
N GLY A 252 -2.22 -22.02 10.45
CA GLY A 252 -2.85 -21.25 11.52
C GLY A 252 -3.68 -20.08 10.99
N ARG A 253 -4.06 -19.21 11.92
CA ARG A 253 -4.89 -18.01 11.63
C ARG A 253 -4.09 -16.95 10.94
N GLN A 254 -4.68 -16.36 9.91
CA GLN A 254 -4.16 -15.26 9.10
C GLN A 254 -5.24 -14.19 8.96
N TYR A 255 -4.85 -12.96 8.64
CA TYR A 255 -5.77 -11.83 8.50
C TYR A 255 -5.56 -11.10 7.19
N GLY A 256 -6.65 -10.84 6.46
CA GLY A 256 -6.70 -9.80 5.45
C GLY A 256 -7.19 -8.52 6.11
N VAL A 257 -6.44 -7.44 5.98
CA VAL A 257 -6.73 -6.16 6.65
C VAL A 257 -6.73 -5.05 5.61
N GLU A 258 -7.76 -4.21 5.65
CA GLU A 258 -7.82 -2.93 4.95
C GLU A 258 -7.86 -1.82 6.00
N THR A 259 -6.98 -0.82 5.85
CA THR A 259 -6.72 0.18 6.91
C THR A 259 -7.76 1.29 7.01
N GLY A 260 -8.74 1.30 6.11
CA GLY A 260 -9.63 2.46 5.98
C GLY A 260 -8.95 3.61 5.25
N MET A 261 -9.50 4.79 5.37
CA MET A 261 -8.90 6.02 4.85
C MET A 261 -8.68 7.04 5.96
N LEU A 262 -7.53 7.71 5.90
CA LEU A 262 -7.24 8.81 6.81
C LEU A 262 -7.84 10.14 6.32
N ALA A 263 -8.17 10.24 5.03
CA ALA A 263 -8.82 11.40 4.42
C ALA A 263 -10.28 11.58 4.87
N ASP A 264 -10.82 12.80 4.71
CA ASP A 264 -12.27 13.03 4.78
C ASP A 264 -12.87 12.77 3.38
N PRO A 265 -13.88 11.87 3.24
CA PRO A 265 -14.51 11.59 1.96
C PRO A 265 -15.22 12.79 1.32
N ASN A 266 -15.40 13.88 2.07
CA ASN A 266 -15.98 15.13 1.55
C ASN A 266 -14.93 16.10 0.98
N TRP A 267 -13.65 15.77 1.00
CA TRP A 267 -12.63 16.63 0.43
C TRP A 267 -12.78 16.78 -1.09
N PRO A 268 -12.38 17.93 -1.66
CA PRO A 268 -12.53 18.22 -3.09
C PRO A 268 -11.89 17.19 -4.02
N CYS A 269 -10.80 16.56 -3.61
CA CYS A 269 -10.11 15.51 -4.40
C CYS A 269 -11.02 14.31 -4.72
N PHE A 270 -12.07 14.08 -3.91
CA PHE A 270 -13.07 13.03 -4.14
C PHE A 270 -14.33 13.51 -4.89
N GLY A 271 -14.31 14.72 -5.44
CA GLY A 271 -15.45 15.29 -6.20
C GLY A 271 -15.91 14.42 -7.40
N TYR A 272 -15.04 13.53 -7.90
CA TYR A 272 -15.38 12.58 -8.96
C TYR A 272 -16.47 11.57 -8.56
N LEU A 273 -16.70 11.36 -7.28
CA LEU A 273 -17.78 10.50 -6.77
C LEU A 273 -19.17 11.04 -7.11
N ARG A 274 -19.31 12.37 -7.27
CA ARG A 274 -20.59 13.01 -7.59
C ARG A 274 -21.74 12.59 -6.67
N GLY A 275 -21.46 12.45 -5.37
CA GLY A 275 -22.44 12.06 -4.35
C GLY A 275 -22.84 10.58 -4.37
N LYS A 276 -22.15 9.71 -5.11
CA LYS A 276 -22.41 8.26 -5.08
C LYS A 276 -22.10 7.73 -3.68
N PRO A 277 -22.95 6.86 -3.12
CA PRO A 277 -22.65 6.19 -1.87
C PRO A 277 -21.43 5.29 -2.02
N THR A 278 -20.57 5.30 -1.02
CA THR A 278 -19.37 4.47 -0.96
C THR A 278 -19.40 3.62 0.32
N ALA A 279 -18.64 2.53 0.33
CA ALA A 279 -18.36 1.77 1.54
C ALA A 279 -17.08 2.28 2.25
N TRP A 280 -16.70 3.52 2.00
CA TRP A 280 -15.52 4.14 2.57
C TRP A 280 -15.69 4.40 4.06
N THR A 281 -14.66 4.11 4.82
CA THR A 281 -14.66 4.28 6.26
C THR A 281 -13.39 5.01 6.69
N GLN A 282 -13.54 6.15 7.34
CA GLN A 282 -12.41 6.83 7.98
C GLN A 282 -11.92 5.99 9.16
N GLY A 283 -10.60 5.75 9.19
CA GLY A 283 -10.01 5.00 10.28
C GLY A 283 -8.56 4.62 10.04
N TRP A 284 -8.06 3.79 10.94
CA TRP A 284 -6.72 3.21 10.94
C TRP A 284 -6.71 1.96 11.84
N VAL A 285 -5.62 1.19 11.82
CA VAL A 285 -5.53 -0.07 12.56
C VAL A 285 -4.26 -0.17 13.41
N VAL A 286 -4.37 -0.89 14.53
CA VAL A 286 -3.23 -1.37 15.32
C VAL A 286 -2.99 -2.83 15.00
N LEU A 287 -1.75 -3.17 14.65
CA LEU A 287 -1.31 -4.52 14.35
C LEU A 287 -0.30 -4.95 15.40
N THR A 288 -0.60 -6.01 16.12
CA THR A 288 0.31 -6.54 17.15
C THR A 288 0.87 -7.86 16.69
N VAL A 289 2.21 -7.93 16.62
CA VAL A 289 2.94 -9.16 16.31
C VAL A 289 3.54 -9.73 17.58
N ARG A 290 3.32 -11.05 17.82
CA ARG A 290 3.92 -11.81 18.93
C ARG A 290 4.40 -13.15 18.42
N ASN A 291 5.67 -13.48 18.68
CA ASN A 291 6.32 -14.72 18.26
C ASN A 291 6.14 -14.97 16.74
N GLY A 292 6.39 -13.92 15.92
CA GLY A 292 6.27 -13.98 14.48
C GLY A 292 4.83 -14.14 13.95
N ARG A 293 3.81 -13.93 14.79
CA ARG A 293 2.40 -14.05 14.39
C ARG A 293 1.62 -12.76 14.59
N LEU A 294 0.84 -12.39 13.60
CA LEU A 294 -0.10 -11.28 13.69
C LEU A 294 -1.29 -11.69 14.56
N LEU A 295 -1.53 -10.97 15.64
CA LEU A 295 -2.72 -11.09 16.47
C LEU A 295 -3.92 -10.44 15.79
N GLN A 296 -5.12 -10.56 16.39
CA GLN A 296 -6.32 -9.88 15.89
C GLN A 296 -6.07 -8.38 15.79
N PRO A 297 -6.21 -7.78 14.60
CA PRO A 297 -6.07 -6.33 14.44
C PRO A 297 -7.15 -5.56 15.23
N GLU A 298 -6.75 -4.42 15.77
CA GLU A 298 -7.67 -3.48 16.41
C GLU A 298 -7.88 -2.29 15.49
N SER A 299 -9.10 -1.83 15.32
CA SER A 299 -9.42 -0.68 14.46
C SER A 299 -9.88 0.53 15.25
N CYS A 300 -9.50 1.72 14.78
CA CYS A 300 -10.18 2.97 15.07
C CYS A 300 -11.13 3.27 13.92
N GLU A 301 -12.37 3.56 14.23
CA GLU A 301 -13.42 3.82 13.25
C GLU A 301 -14.09 5.17 13.54
N VAL A 302 -14.36 5.94 12.49
CA VAL A 302 -15.18 7.15 12.60
C VAL A 302 -16.63 6.81 12.32
N LEU A 303 -17.47 6.93 13.33
CA LEU A 303 -18.90 6.72 13.26
C LEU A 303 -19.65 7.97 13.71
N ASP A 304 -20.60 8.45 12.89
CA ASP A 304 -21.42 9.64 13.18
C ASP A 304 -20.62 10.88 13.60
N GLY A 305 -19.42 11.04 13.02
CA GLY A 305 -18.53 12.20 13.26
C GLY A 305 -17.67 12.09 14.52
N VAL A 306 -17.57 10.91 15.11
CA VAL A 306 -16.68 10.62 16.25
C VAL A 306 -15.79 9.44 15.92
N ALA A 307 -14.49 9.56 16.20
CA ALA A 307 -13.54 8.46 16.11
C ALA A 307 -13.52 7.67 17.41
N TYR A 308 -13.78 6.38 17.32
CA TYR A 308 -13.76 5.46 18.47
C TYR A 308 -12.60 4.47 18.35
N PHE A 309 -11.90 4.29 19.45
CA PHE A 309 -10.85 3.27 19.58
C PHE A 309 -10.93 2.62 20.95
N ARG A 310 -11.00 1.30 21.03
CA ARG A 310 -11.15 0.52 22.28
C ARG A 310 -12.33 0.97 23.14
N GLY A 311 -13.41 1.42 22.49
CA GLY A 311 -14.61 1.92 23.18
C GLY A 311 -14.57 3.38 23.59
N GLU A 312 -13.43 4.06 23.47
CA GLU A 312 -13.25 5.46 23.86
C GLU A 312 -13.34 6.40 22.66
N ALA A 313 -13.97 7.57 22.83
CA ALA A 313 -14.00 8.63 21.83
C ALA A 313 -12.68 9.40 21.84
N LEU A 314 -11.94 9.33 20.74
CA LEU A 314 -10.63 10.01 20.62
C LEU A 314 -10.73 11.38 19.99
N ALA A 315 -11.60 11.59 18.99
CA ALA A 315 -11.71 12.85 18.26
C ALA A 315 -13.11 13.04 17.68
N GLY A 316 -13.40 14.26 17.24
CA GLY A 316 -14.71 14.61 16.67
C GLY A 316 -15.77 15.01 17.70
N LYS A 317 -16.94 15.31 17.18
CA LYS A 317 -18.15 15.62 18.00
C LYS A 317 -19.33 14.86 17.38
N PRO A 318 -20.22 14.28 18.20
CA PRO A 318 -21.40 13.61 17.67
C PRO A 318 -22.21 14.55 16.78
N ARG A 319 -22.57 14.10 15.58
CA ARG A 319 -23.56 14.82 14.77
C ARG A 319 -24.90 14.74 15.47
N VAL A 320 -25.51 15.89 15.77
CA VAL A 320 -26.88 15.92 16.26
C VAL A 320 -27.77 15.34 15.17
N ARG A 321 -28.34 14.16 15.40
CA ARG A 321 -29.34 13.60 14.47
C ARG A 321 -30.56 14.53 14.53
N VAL A 322 -30.77 15.31 13.48
CA VAL A 322 -32.05 15.96 13.27
C VAL A 322 -33.08 14.85 13.05
N PRO A 323 -34.13 14.73 13.89
CA PRO A 323 -35.16 13.75 13.71
C PRO A 323 -35.72 13.90 12.28
N ALA A 324 -35.84 12.77 11.53
CA ALA A 324 -36.51 12.83 10.26
C ALA A 324 -37.91 13.41 10.46
N VAL A 325 -38.18 14.53 9.81
CA VAL A 325 -39.54 15.09 9.78
C VAL A 325 -40.42 14.04 9.10
N ARG A 326 -41.28 13.37 9.88
CA ARG A 326 -42.28 12.47 9.32
C ARG A 326 -43.24 13.34 8.53
N GLY A 327 -43.13 13.31 7.20
CA GLY A 327 -44.15 13.84 6.30
C GLY A 327 -45.29 12.84 6.10
#